data_961507d2af1238edb84398cd57e5f650
#
_entry.id   961507d2af1238edb84398cd57e5f650
#
_cell.length_a   1.000
_cell.length_b   1.000
_cell.length_c   1.000
_cell.angle_alpha   90.00
_cell.angle_beta   90.00
_cell.angle_gamma   90.00
#
_symmetry.space_group_name_H-M   'P 1'
#
loop_
_entity.id
_entity.type
_entity.pdbx_description
1 polymer ?
#
loop_
_entity_poly.entity_id
_entity_poly.type
_entity_poly.pdbx_seq_one_letter_code
_entity_poly.pdbx_strand_id
1 'polypeptide(L)' 'MKDPTDISGHARGAFPMALHNAEKGDRIVYWIGQHCGGPHRLDAAAASDAGLCLLFCKKHGEGLFAYLAVKR' A
#
# COMPACT_ATOMS: atom_id res chain seq x y z
N MET A 1 14.49 -7.73 9.19
CA MET A 1 13.14 -7.30 8.75
C MET A 1 13.27 -6.56 7.42
N LYS A 2 12.46 -6.91 6.47
CA LYS A 2 12.50 -6.32 5.13
C LYS A 2 11.81 -4.96 5.12
N ASP A 3 12.42 -3.98 4.46
CA ASP A 3 11.81 -2.66 4.33
C ASP A 3 10.56 -2.70 3.45
N PRO A 4 9.57 -1.84 3.72
CA PRO A 4 8.39 -1.77 2.86
C PRO A 4 8.78 -1.33 1.45
N THR A 5 8.06 -1.86 0.46
CA THR A 5 8.17 -1.41 -0.92
C THR A 5 7.33 -0.14 -1.07
N ASP A 6 7.94 0.96 -1.47
CA ASP A 6 7.24 2.24 -1.63
C ASP A 6 6.90 2.47 -3.10
N ILE A 7 5.62 2.44 -3.43
CA ILE A 7 5.11 2.70 -4.77
C ILE A 7 4.29 3.99 -4.83
N SER A 8 4.35 4.82 -3.79
CA SER A 8 3.51 6.01 -3.69
C SER A 8 3.71 7.00 -4.85
N GLY A 9 4.91 7.05 -5.42
CA GLY A 9 5.20 7.90 -6.57
C GLY A 9 5.09 7.20 -7.92
N HIS A 10 4.68 5.94 -7.95
CA HIS A 10 4.61 5.16 -9.19
C HIS A 10 3.30 5.39 -9.92
N ALA A 11 3.30 5.11 -11.22
CA ALA A 11 2.11 5.25 -12.06
C ALA A 11 1.05 4.20 -11.68
N ARG A 12 -0.19 4.49 -12.10
CA ARG A 12 -1.32 3.56 -11.93
C ARG A 12 -0.96 2.18 -12.48
N GLY A 13 -1.39 1.15 -11.77
CA GLY A 13 -1.09 -0.25 -12.11
C GLY A 13 0.09 -0.84 -11.36
N ALA A 14 0.86 -0.01 -10.65
CA ALA A 14 2.01 -0.50 -9.88
C ALA A 14 1.60 -1.35 -8.67
N PHE A 15 0.43 -1.08 -8.08
CA PHE A 15 -0.01 -1.80 -6.88
C PHE A 15 -0.26 -3.29 -7.15
N PRO A 16 -1.06 -3.68 -8.15
CA PRO A 16 -1.25 -5.11 -8.42
C PRO A 16 0.06 -5.84 -8.69
N MET A 17 0.96 -5.21 -9.42
CA MET A 17 2.26 -5.81 -9.72
C MET A 17 3.12 -5.97 -8.47
N ALA A 18 3.18 -4.93 -7.63
CA ALA A 18 3.93 -4.99 -6.37
C ALA A 18 3.37 -6.07 -5.45
N LEU A 19 2.05 -6.17 -5.37
CA LEU A 19 1.39 -7.18 -4.55
C LEU A 19 1.67 -8.59 -5.07
N HIS A 20 1.62 -8.79 -6.40
CA HIS A 20 1.92 -10.08 -7.01
C HIS A 20 3.36 -10.53 -6.72
N ASN A 21 4.32 -9.60 -6.76
CA ASN A 21 5.72 -9.89 -6.54
C ASN A 21 6.11 -9.94 -5.05
N ALA A 22 5.23 -9.51 -4.16
CA ALA A 22 5.50 -9.52 -2.73
C ALA A 22 5.35 -10.93 -2.15
N GLU A 23 6.06 -11.18 -1.06
CA GLU A 23 5.89 -12.39 -0.28
C GLU A 23 4.90 -12.15 0.85
N LYS A 24 4.35 -13.23 1.40
CA LYS A 24 3.44 -13.15 2.54
C LYS A 24 4.10 -12.36 3.67
N GLY A 25 3.38 -11.35 4.17
CA GLY A 25 3.87 -10.49 5.24
C GLY A 25 4.63 -9.26 4.76
N ASP A 26 4.97 -9.18 3.47
CA ASP A 26 5.60 -7.99 2.92
C ASP A 26 4.64 -6.80 2.94
N ARG A 27 5.22 -5.61 3.14
CA ARG A 27 4.47 -4.36 3.23
C ARG A 27 4.70 -3.52 2.00
N ILE A 28 3.63 -2.90 1.52
CA ILE A 28 3.66 -2.00 0.36
C ILE A 28 3.09 -0.67 0.80
N VAL A 29 3.88 0.40 0.69
CA VAL A 29 3.40 1.76 0.93
C VAL A 29 2.82 2.26 -0.39
N TYR A 30 1.50 2.46 -0.44
CA TYR A 30 0.84 2.86 -1.69
C TYR A 30 0.44 4.33 -1.72
N TRP A 31 0.49 5.03 -0.61
CA TRP A 31 0.21 6.46 -0.55
C TRP A 31 0.78 7.07 0.73
N ILE A 32 1.23 8.32 0.63
CA ILE A 32 1.64 9.12 1.78
C ILE A 32 0.96 10.47 1.65
N GLY A 33 0.17 10.87 2.65
CA GLY A 33 -0.55 12.13 2.63
C GLY A 33 -1.40 12.32 3.85
N GLN A 34 -2.15 13.44 3.89
CA GLN A 34 -3.04 13.74 5.01
C GLN A 34 -4.29 12.83 5.01
N HIS A 35 -4.74 12.46 3.82
CA HIS A 35 -5.90 11.60 3.64
C HIS A 35 -5.56 10.50 2.66
N CYS A 36 -6.25 9.38 2.75
CA CYS A 36 -6.06 8.29 1.80
C CYS A 36 -6.48 8.74 0.40
N GLY A 37 -5.59 8.59 -0.55
CA GLY A 37 -5.84 9.01 -1.92
C GLY A 37 -4.86 8.37 -2.88
N GLY A 38 -4.62 9.06 -4.00
CA GLY A 38 -3.64 8.63 -4.99
C GLY A 38 -4.15 7.56 -5.94
N PRO A 39 -3.31 7.16 -6.90
CA PRO A 39 -3.71 6.26 -7.98
C PRO A 39 -3.92 4.82 -7.54
N HIS A 40 -3.39 4.43 -6.37
CA HIS A 40 -3.39 3.02 -5.93
C HIS A 40 -4.51 2.69 -4.96
N ARG A 41 -5.28 3.67 -4.51
CA ARG A 41 -6.29 3.48 -3.47
C ARG A 41 -7.35 2.45 -3.85
N LEU A 42 -7.89 2.56 -5.06
CA LEU A 42 -8.93 1.64 -5.52
C LEU A 42 -8.40 0.22 -5.70
N ASP A 43 -7.19 0.09 -6.23
CA ASP A 43 -6.56 -1.22 -6.40
C ASP A 43 -6.29 -1.87 -5.04
N ALA A 44 -5.83 -1.08 -4.06
CA ALA A 44 -5.60 -1.59 -2.72
C ALA A 44 -6.90 -2.04 -2.06
N ALA A 45 -7.97 -1.25 -2.19
CA ALA A 45 -9.28 -1.61 -1.64
C ALA A 45 -9.81 -2.89 -2.28
N ALA A 46 -9.71 -3.02 -3.59
CA ALA A 46 -10.15 -4.22 -4.30
C ALA A 46 -9.37 -5.46 -3.85
N ALA A 47 -8.06 -5.33 -3.69
CA ALA A 47 -7.22 -6.45 -3.24
C ALA A 47 -7.56 -6.85 -1.80
N SER A 48 -7.83 -5.87 -0.93
CA SER A 48 -8.23 -6.15 0.44
C SER A 48 -9.58 -6.86 0.49
N ASP A 49 -10.54 -6.40 -0.32
CA ASP A 49 -11.86 -7.04 -0.40
C ASP A 49 -11.75 -8.47 -0.90
N ALA A 50 -10.80 -8.74 -1.77
CA ALA A 50 -10.55 -10.09 -2.28
C ALA A 50 -9.75 -10.97 -1.30
N GLY A 51 -9.36 -10.44 -0.14
CA GLY A 51 -8.61 -11.19 0.85
C GLY A 51 -7.13 -11.35 0.55
N LEU A 52 -6.59 -10.57 -0.39
CA LEU A 52 -5.20 -10.69 -0.82
C LEU A 52 -4.23 -9.92 0.07
N CYS A 53 -4.71 -8.91 0.77
CA CYS A 53 -3.88 -8.09 1.65
C CYS A 53 -4.73 -7.48 2.76
N LEU A 54 -4.05 -6.96 3.78
CA LEU A 54 -4.65 -6.15 4.85
C LEU A 54 -4.17 -4.71 4.69
N LEU A 55 -5.07 -3.76 4.89
CA LEU A 55 -4.74 -2.34 4.76
C LEU A 55 -4.52 -1.72 6.13
N PHE A 56 -3.48 -0.90 6.24
CA PHE A 56 -3.11 -0.21 7.48
C PHE A 56 -2.78 1.24 7.19
N CYS A 57 -2.89 2.05 8.23
CA CYS A 57 -2.48 3.45 8.21
C CYS A 57 -1.52 3.67 9.37
N LYS A 58 -0.41 4.32 9.09
CA LYS A 58 0.63 4.57 10.08
C LYS A 58 1.04 6.03 10.01
N LYS A 59 1.25 6.66 11.17
CA LYS A 59 1.72 8.03 11.20
C LYS A 59 3.13 8.10 10.57
N HIS A 60 3.28 8.96 9.57
CA HIS A 60 4.53 9.10 8.83
C HIS A 60 5.32 10.33 9.26
N GLY A 61 4.62 11.39 9.66
CA GLY A 61 5.18 12.63 10.10
C GLY A 61 4.08 13.54 10.58
N GLU A 62 4.38 14.78 10.90
CA GLU A 62 3.39 15.72 11.36
C GLU A 62 2.35 15.97 10.25
N GLY A 63 1.12 15.61 10.55
CA GLY A 63 0.01 15.76 9.62
C GLY A 63 0.01 14.80 8.44
N LEU A 64 0.95 13.84 8.39
CA LEU A 64 1.05 12.89 7.29
C LEU A 64 0.88 11.46 7.77
N PHE A 65 0.28 10.64 6.92
CA PHE A 65 0.11 9.21 7.16
C PHE A 65 0.62 8.41 5.97
N ALA A 66 1.25 7.28 6.27
CA ALA A 66 1.60 6.29 5.25
C ALA A 66 0.51 5.23 5.24
N TYR A 67 0.00 4.94 4.05
CA TYR A 67 -1.02 3.93 3.84
C TYR A 67 -0.37 2.69 3.27
N LEU A 68 -0.50 1.58 3.98
CA LEU A 68 0.22 0.36 3.67
C LEU A 68 -0.73 -0.80 3.43
N ALA A 69 -0.27 -1.71 2.58
CA ALA A 69 -0.90 -3.02 2.40
C ALA A 69 0.08 -4.08 2.85
N VAL A 70 -0.39 -5.06 3.61
CA VAL A 70 0.41 -6.21 4.01
C VAL A 70 -0.14 -7.43 3.30
N LYS A 71 0.71 -8.10 2.52
CA LYS A 71 0.29 -9.28 1.76
C LYS A 71 -0.06 -10.44 2.68
N ARG A 72 -1.18 -11.06 2.41
CA ARG A 72 -1.66 -12.23 3.14
C ARG A 72 -1.19 -13.54 2.52
#